data_be97ab27c91f2f9e78380ac936fb6f20
#
_entry.id   be97ab27c91f2f9e78380ac936fb6f20
#
_cell.length_a   1.000
_cell.length_b   1.000
_cell.length_c   1.000
_cell.angle_alpha   90.00
_cell.angle_beta   90.00
_cell.angle_gamma   90.00
#
_symmetry.space_group_name_H-M   'P 1'
#
loop_
_entity.id
_entity.type
_entity.pdbx_description
1 polymer ?
#
loop_
_entity_poly.entity_id
_entity_poly.type
_entity_poly.pdbx_seq_one_letter_code
_entity_poly.pdbx_strand_id
1 'polypeptide(L)'
;LKKRLKAAVENASSGKGATVFGYYVDDPERFGIVEFDQEGKAISIEEKPAHPKSNYCVTGLYFYDNRVVEFAKNLKPSARGELEITDLNRIYLEDGSLNVELLGQGFTWLDTGTHESLVDATNFVKTVEQHQHRKIGCLEEIAYLNGWISKEEVYEVMKKNQYGQYLKDVMDGKYQERLY
;
A
#
# COMPACT_ATOMS: atom_id res chain seq x y z
N LEU A 1 4.25 -9.77 -1.00
CA LEU A 1 4.24 -8.35 -1.37
C LEU A 1 5.49 -7.97 -2.18
N LYS A 2 6.72 -8.26 -1.71
CA LYS A 2 7.99 -7.83 -2.34
C LYS A 2 8.08 -8.11 -3.86
N LYS A 3 7.68 -9.31 -4.33
CA LYS A 3 7.70 -9.64 -5.76
C LYS A 3 6.74 -8.76 -6.56
N ARG A 4 5.53 -8.52 -6.04
CA ARG A 4 4.51 -7.67 -6.71
C ARG A 4 4.95 -6.21 -6.77
N LEU A 5 5.54 -5.68 -5.66
CA LEU A 5 6.08 -4.32 -5.65
C LEU A 5 7.23 -4.15 -6.66
N LYS A 6 8.13 -5.14 -6.77
CA LYS A 6 9.20 -5.09 -7.79
C LYS A 6 8.63 -5.03 -9.21
N ALA A 7 7.64 -5.87 -9.53
CA ALA A 7 6.99 -5.85 -10.84
C ALA A 7 6.32 -4.50 -11.13
N ALA A 8 5.65 -3.91 -10.13
CA ALA A 8 5.04 -2.58 -10.26
C ALA A 8 6.09 -1.48 -10.53
N VAL A 9 7.23 -1.52 -9.82
CA VAL A 9 8.37 -0.60 -10.05
C VAL A 9 8.95 -0.78 -11.46
N GLU A 10 9.16 -2.02 -11.89
CA GLU A 10 9.68 -2.33 -13.25
C GLU A 10 8.73 -1.85 -14.33
N ASN A 11 7.42 -2.03 -14.15
CA ASN A 11 6.40 -1.54 -15.06
C ASN A 11 6.46 -0.01 -15.18
N ALA A 12 6.43 0.71 -14.06
CA ALA A 12 6.48 2.16 -14.02
C ALA A 12 7.79 2.71 -14.59
N SER A 13 8.95 2.20 -14.17
CA SER A 13 10.26 2.69 -14.60
C SER A 13 10.57 2.38 -16.08
N SER A 14 9.93 1.38 -16.66
CA SER A 14 10.03 1.10 -18.11
C SER A 14 9.03 1.87 -18.98
N GLY A 15 8.24 2.79 -18.41
CA GLY A 15 7.27 3.60 -19.15
C GLY A 15 6.06 2.81 -19.67
N LYS A 16 5.72 1.67 -19.03
CA LYS A 16 4.65 0.78 -19.48
C LYS A 16 3.30 1.08 -18.84
N GLY A 17 3.20 2.15 -18.06
CA GLY A 17 1.93 2.58 -17.49
C GLY A 17 1.92 2.60 -15.97
N ALA A 18 0.73 2.37 -15.42
CA ALA A 18 0.48 2.37 -13.99
C ALA A 18 0.22 0.97 -13.44
N THR A 19 0.53 0.79 -12.17
CA THR A 19 0.09 -0.38 -11.38
C THR A 19 -0.54 0.10 -10.10
N VAL A 20 -1.77 -0.33 -9.85
CA VAL A 20 -2.52 -0.11 -8.60
C VAL A 20 -2.80 -1.45 -7.92
N PHE A 21 -3.12 -1.41 -6.64
CA PHE A 21 -3.39 -2.63 -5.87
C PHE A 21 -4.84 -2.65 -5.43
N GLY A 22 -5.52 -3.75 -5.74
CA GLY A 22 -6.91 -3.98 -5.37
C GLY A 22 -7.02 -4.88 -4.13
N TYR A 23 -8.01 -4.60 -3.29
CA TYR A 23 -8.33 -5.37 -2.09
C TYR A 23 -9.84 -5.58 -1.98
N TYR A 24 -10.26 -6.77 -1.56
CA TYR A 24 -11.67 -7.09 -1.36
C TYR A 24 -12.20 -6.41 -0.08
N VAL A 25 -13.34 -5.72 -0.19
CA VAL A 25 -14.02 -5.04 0.92
C VAL A 25 -15.52 -5.39 0.93
N ASP A 26 -16.15 -5.29 2.10
CA ASP A 26 -17.57 -5.57 2.26
C ASP A 26 -18.45 -4.30 2.09
N ASP A 27 -17.83 -3.11 2.12
CA ASP A 27 -18.46 -1.78 2.00
C ASP A 27 -17.89 -0.98 0.82
N PRO A 28 -18.01 -1.49 -0.43
CA PRO A 28 -17.33 -0.93 -1.60
C PRO A 28 -17.75 0.50 -1.96
N GLU A 29 -18.92 0.95 -1.56
CA GLU A 29 -19.44 2.30 -1.84
C GLU A 29 -18.59 3.43 -1.21
N ARG A 30 -17.66 3.08 -0.32
CA ARG A 30 -16.78 4.04 0.35
C ARG A 30 -15.50 4.35 -0.43
N PHE A 31 -15.17 3.57 -1.44
CA PHE A 31 -13.84 3.54 -2.07
C PHE A 31 -13.91 3.70 -3.60
N GLY A 32 -12.76 3.90 -4.21
CA GLY A 32 -12.60 3.72 -5.64
C GLY A 32 -12.67 2.23 -6.00
N ILE A 33 -13.62 1.83 -6.83
CA ILE A 33 -13.94 0.44 -7.14
C ILE A 33 -13.52 0.09 -8.56
N VAL A 34 -12.86 -1.06 -8.71
CA VAL A 34 -12.46 -1.64 -10.00
C VAL A 34 -13.42 -2.74 -10.40
N GLU A 35 -13.93 -2.68 -11.62
CA GLU A 35 -14.69 -3.77 -12.25
C GLU A 35 -13.75 -4.60 -13.16
N PHE A 36 -13.95 -5.90 -13.17
CA PHE A 36 -13.17 -6.82 -13.99
C PHE A 36 -14.07 -7.58 -14.97
N ASP A 37 -13.50 -7.92 -16.13
CA ASP A 37 -14.12 -8.87 -17.05
C ASP A 37 -13.92 -10.32 -16.59
N GLN A 38 -14.43 -11.28 -17.40
CA GLN A 38 -14.31 -12.71 -17.10
C GLN A 38 -12.86 -13.23 -17.13
N GLU A 39 -11.95 -12.49 -17.76
CA GLU A 39 -10.52 -12.81 -17.88
C GLU A 39 -9.72 -12.19 -16.75
N GLY A 40 -10.36 -11.38 -15.87
CA GLY A 40 -9.73 -10.69 -14.75
C GLY A 40 -9.01 -9.41 -15.13
N LYS A 41 -9.30 -8.84 -16.31
CA LYS A 41 -8.80 -7.55 -16.74
C LYS A 41 -9.72 -6.43 -16.23
N ALA A 42 -9.13 -5.36 -15.71
CA ALA A 42 -9.88 -4.17 -15.31
C ALA A 42 -10.57 -3.52 -16.52
N ILE A 43 -11.86 -3.27 -16.42
CA ILE A 43 -12.69 -2.67 -17.47
C ILE A 43 -13.33 -1.35 -17.07
N SER A 44 -13.50 -1.09 -15.79
CA SER A 44 -13.92 0.21 -15.28
C SER A 44 -13.34 0.49 -13.91
N ILE A 45 -13.25 1.78 -13.57
CA ILE A 45 -12.88 2.27 -12.24
C ILE A 45 -13.77 3.47 -11.90
N GLU A 46 -14.38 3.45 -10.71
CA GLU A 46 -15.34 4.46 -10.29
C GLU A 46 -15.13 4.85 -8.83
N GLU A 47 -15.11 6.18 -8.55
CA GLU A 47 -14.95 6.69 -7.19
C GLU A 47 -16.28 6.68 -6.46
N LYS A 48 -16.33 6.00 -5.32
CA LYS A 48 -17.48 5.94 -4.40
C LYS A 48 -18.82 5.75 -5.12
N PRO A 49 -18.94 4.66 -5.92
CA PRO A 49 -20.14 4.43 -6.71
C PRO A 49 -21.36 4.18 -5.82
N ALA A 50 -22.51 4.77 -6.18
CA ALA A 50 -23.77 4.49 -5.50
C ALA A 50 -24.23 3.02 -5.69
N HIS A 51 -23.82 2.41 -6.79
CA HIS A 51 -24.10 1.01 -7.13
C HIS A 51 -22.80 0.32 -7.56
N PRO A 52 -21.98 -0.16 -6.61
CA PRO A 52 -20.70 -0.79 -6.90
C PRO A 52 -20.86 -2.03 -7.80
N LYS A 53 -20.03 -2.14 -8.82
CA LYS A 53 -20.04 -3.28 -9.76
C LYS A 53 -19.15 -4.43 -9.31
N SER A 54 -18.31 -4.20 -8.30
CA SER A 54 -17.48 -5.20 -7.65
C SER A 54 -17.20 -4.83 -6.19
N ASN A 55 -16.58 -5.74 -5.46
CA ASN A 55 -16.11 -5.52 -4.10
C ASN A 55 -14.59 -5.22 -4.02
N TYR A 56 -13.93 -4.99 -5.14
CA TYR A 56 -12.50 -4.72 -5.15
C TYR A 56 -12.23 -3.21 -5.16
N CYS A 57 -11.77 -2.70 -4.02
CA CYS A 57 -11.33 -1.31 -3.91
C CYS A 57 -9.87 -1.15 -4.31
N VAL A 58 -9.51 0.05 -4.79
CA VAL A 58 -8.11 0.46 -4.98
C VAL A 58 -7.53 0.91 -3.65
N THR A 59 -6.43 0.30 -3.25
CA THR A 59 -5.70 0.66 -2.03
C THR A 59 -4.84 1.91 -2.25
N GLY A 60 -4.18 2.42 -1.20
CA GLY A 60 -3.28 3.57 -1.28
C GLY A 60 -1.88 3.28 -1.87
N LEU A 61 -1.72 2.20 -2.63
CA LEU A 61 -0.45 1.84 -3.28
C LEU A 61 -0.54 2.09 -4.79
N TYR A 62 0.19 3.09 -5.27
CA TYR A 62 0.20 3.53 -6.66
C TYR A 62 1.62 3.57 -7.22
N PHE A 63 1.81 3.02 -8.41
CA PHE A 63 3.07 3.08 -9.15
C PHE A 63 2.76 3.60 -10.55
N TYR A 64 3.30 4.74 -10.90
CA TYR A 64 3.06 5.42 -12.18
C TYR A 64 4.35 5.63 -12.93
N ASP A 65 4.28 5.56 -14.26
CA ASP A 65 5.34 6.07 -15.11
C ASP A 65 5.33 7.62 -15.15
N ASN A 66 6.33 8.23 -15.80
CA ASN A 66 6.49 9.69 -15.79
C ASN A 66 5.35 10.46 -16.46
N ARG A 67 4.47 9.81 -17.23
CA ARG A 67 3.27 10.45 -17.83
C ARG A 67 2.31 10.95 -16.78
N VAL A 68 2.37 10.41 -15.56
CA VAL A 68 1.54 10.83 -14.44
C VAL A 68 1.59 12.34 -14.19
N VAL A 69 2.74 12.96 -14.39
CA VAL A 69 2.93 14.41 -14.15
C VAL A 69 2.04 15.23 -15.10
N GLU A 70 2.00 14.86 -16.37
CA GLU A 70 1.17 15.56 -17.36
C GLU A 70 -0.32 15.22 -17.19
N PHE A 71 -0.64 13.98 -16.89
CA PHE A 71 -2.03 13.58 -16.62
C PHE A 71 -2.58 14.31 -15.39
N ALA A 72 -1.83 14.36 -14.29
CA ALA A 72 -2.24 15.06 -13.07
C ALA A 72 -2.43 16.56 -13.26
N LYS A 73 -1.58 17.24 -14.05
CA LYS A 73 -1.73 18.67 -14.36
C LYS A 73 -3.02 18.99 -15.12
N ASN A 74 -3.52 18.05 -15.89
CA ASN A 74 -4.70 18.22 -16.74
C ASN A 74 -5.98 17.68 -16.11
N LEU A 75 -5.93 17.12 -14.89
CA LEU A 75 -7.12 16.68 -14.16
C LEU A 75 -8.07 17.87 -13.89
N LYS A 76 -9.36 17.59 -13.99
CA LYS A 76 -10.42 18.51 -13.61
C LYS A 76 -11.08 18.04 -12.32
N PRO A 77 -11.58 18.96 -11.49
CA PRO A 77 -12.36 18.57 -10.32
C PRO A 77 -13.56 17.71 -10.70
N SER A 78 -13.81 16.68 -9.93
CA SER A 78 -14.99 15.83 -10.04
C SER A 78 -16.28 16.57 -9.68
N ALA A 79 -17.43 15.92 -9.79
CA ALA A 79 -18.71 16.46 -9.32
C ALA A 79 -18.70 16.79 -7.81
N ARG A 80 -17.76 16.24 -7.04
CA ARG A 80 -17.52 16.53 -5.62
C ARG A 80 -16.65 17.77 -5.40
N GLY A 81 -16.10 18.36 -6.46
CA GLY A 81 -15.19 19.51 -6.41
C GLY A 81 -13.75 19.17 -6.06
N GLU A 82 -13.37 17.89 -6.07
CA GLU A 82 -12.05 17.38 -5.72
C GLU A 82 -11.32 16.81 -6.94
N LEU A 83 -9.98 16.90 -6.95
CA LEU A 83 -9.15 16.17 -7.91
C LEU A 83 -9.03 14.71 -7.42
N GLU A 84 -9.63 13.78 -8.15
CA GLU A 84 -9.70 12.38 -7.73
C GLU A 84 -8.53 11.57 -8.30
N ILE A 85 -7.89 10.78 -7.44
CA ILE A 85 -6.88 9.81 -7.88
C ILE A 85 -7.51 8.74 -8.79
N THR A 86 -8.79 8.46 -8.61
CA THR A 86 -9.56 7.52 -9.44
C THR A 86 -9.67 8.02 -10.87
N ASP A 87 -9.81 9.32 -11.11
CA ASP A 87 -9.82 9.90 -12.46
C ASP A 87 -8.45 9.78 -13.13
N LEU A 88 -7.36 9.94 -12.36
CA LEU A 88 -6.00 9.69 -12.85
C LEU A 88 -5.83 8.22 -13.26
N ASN A 89 -6.28 7.29 -12.44
CA ASN A 89 -6.24 5.86 -12.76
C ASN A 89 -7.08 5.52 -13.99
N ARG A 90 -8.22 6.21 -14.18
CA ARG A 90 -9.08 6.05 -15.35
C ARG A 90 -8.37 6.41 -16.64
N ILE A 91 -7.55 7.47 -16.65
CA ILE A 91 -6.76 7.84 -17.83
C ILE A 91 -5.83 6.68 -18.26
N TYR A 92 -5.16 6.04 -17.30
CA TYR A 92 -4.33 4.86 -17.59
C TYR A 92 -5.14 3.64 -18.03
N LEU A 93 -6.36 3.48 -17.49
CA LEU A 93 -7.26 2.40 -17.91
C LEU A 93 -7.71 2.59 -19.36
N GLU A 94 -8.14 3.80 -19.74
CA GLU A 94 -8.57 4.15 -21.09
C GLU A 94 -7.42 4.06 -22.12
N ASP A 95 -6.21 4.40 -21.69
CA ASP A 95 -4.97 4.21 -22.46
C ASP A 95 -4.56 2.72 -22.59
N GLY A 96 -5.21 1.82 -21.86
CA GLY A 96 -4.89 0.39 -21.85
C GLY A 96 -3.60 0.04 -21.09
N SER A 97 -3.09 0.96 -20.29
CA SER A 97 -1.82 0.84 -19.55
C SER A 97 -1.98 0.81 -18.02
N LEU A 98 -3.19 0.54 -17.52
CA LEU A 98 -3.44 0.29 -16.09
C LEU A 98 -3.34 -1.20 -15.78
N ASN A 99 -2.45 -1.56 -14.87
CA ASN A 99 -2.40 -2.90 -14.27
C ASN A 99 -3.01 -2.87 -12.88
N VAL A 100 -3.81 -3.88 -12.54
CA VAL A 100 -4.37 -4.05 -11.19
C VAL A 100 -3.84 -5.35 -10.59
N GLU A 101 -3.11 -5.24 -9.49
CA GLU A 101 -2.60 -6.35 -8.71
C GLU A 101 -3.52 -6.63 -7.52
N LEU A 102 -4.16 -7.79 -7.46
CA LEU A 102 -5.05 -8.13 -6.35
C LEU A 102 -4.25 -8.61 -5.14
N LEU A 103 -4.47 -7.98 -3.99
CA LEU A 103 -4.00 -8.44 -2.69
C LEU A 103 -4.97 -9.52 -2.20
N GLY A 104 -4.51 -10.78 -2.22
CA GLY A 104 -5.31 -11.94 -1.79
C GLY A 104 -5.19 -12.22 -0.29
N GLN A 105 -5.55 -13.46 0.09
CA GLN A 105 -5.41 -13.96 1.46
C GLN A 105 -3.97 -13.80 1.96
N GLY A 106 -3.82 -13.45 3.22
CA GLY A 106 -2.51 -13.19 3.85
C GLY A 106 -2.06 -11.73 3.79
N PHE A 107 -2.85 -10.85 3.17
CA PHE A 107 -2.70 -9.40 3.28
C PHE A 107 -3.82 -8.84 4.14
N THR A 108 -3.49 -7.88 4.96
CA THR A 108 -4.47 -7.08 5.69
C THR A 108 -4.30 -5.63 5.27
N TRP A 109 -5.33 -5.08 4.65
CA TRP A 109 -5.43 -3.66 4.33
C TRP A 109 -6.47 -3.04 5.25
N LEU A 110 -6.14 -1.93 5.87
CA LEU A 110 -7.01 -1.22 6.80
C LEU A 110 -7.08 0.24 6.36
N ASP A 111 -8.30 0.70 6.08
CA ASP A 111 -8.58 2.12 5.96
C ASP A 111 -8.61 2.77 7.35
N THR A 112 -8.17 4.02 7.46
CA THR A 112 -8.16 4.77 8.72
C THR A 112 -8.95 6.08 8.60
N GLY A 113 -9.91 6.13 7.69
CA GLY A 113 -10.70 7.32 7.38
C GLY A 113 -11.80 7.65 8.38
N THR A 114 -12.13 6.74 9.31
CA THR A 114 -13.08 6.98 10.40
C THR A 114 -12.44 6.74 11.76
N HIS A 115 -13.08 7.23 12.83
CA HIS A 115 -12.60 6.99 14.20
C HIS A 115 -12.60 5.50 14.53
N GLU A 116 -13.66 4.77 14.14
CA GLU A 116 -13.75 3.33 14.34
C GLU A 116 -12.64 2.58 13.62
N SER A 117 -12.46 2.83 12.32
CA SER A 117 -11.44 2.15 11.52
C SER A 117 -10.01 2.45 12.00
N LEU A 118 -9.77 3.65 12.53
CA LEU A 118 -8.48 4.00 13.15
C LEU A 118 -8.24 3.18 14.44
N VAL A 119 -9.27 3.01 15.27
CA VAL A 119 -9.19 2.18 16.49
C VAL A 119 -8.94 0.72 16.12
N ASP A 120 -9.64 0.19 15.13
CA ASP A 120 -9.46 -1.18 14.64
C ASP A 120 -8.05 -1.41 14.11
N ALA A 121 -7.53 -0.48 13.31
CA ALA A 121 -6.15 -0.53 12.83
C ALA A 121 -5.14 -0.52 13.98
N THR A 122 -5.36 0.34 14.99
CA THR A 122 -4.51 0.43 16.18
C THR A 122 -4.50 -0.88 16.96
N ASN A 123 -5.67 -1.48 17.19
CA ASN A 123 -5.83 -2.76 17.89
C ASN A 123 -5.19 -3.90 17.10
N PHE A 124 -5.34 -3.91 15.78
CA PHE A 124 -4.71 -4.90 14.90
C PHE A 124 -3.19 -4.83 15.00
N VAL A 125 -2.60 -3.64 14.81
CA VAL A 125 -1.14 -3.43 14.91
C VAL A 125 -0.63 -3.85 16.27
N LYS A 126 -1.29 -3.42 17.36
CA LYS A 126 -0.94 -3.81 18.73
C LYS A 126 -0.91 -5.34 18.90
N THR A 127 -1.96 -6.03 18.43
CA THR A 127 -2.09 -7.48 18.54
C THR A 127 -0.98 -8.19 17.77
N VAL A 128 -0.74 -7.80 16.52
CA VAL A 128 0.32 -8.39 15.68
C VAL A 128 1.69 -8.19 16.31
N GLU A 129 2.03 -6.97 16.75
CA GLU A 129 3.32 -6.68 17.39
C GLU A 129 3.53 -7.48 18.69
N GLN A 130 2.47 -7.62 19.51
CA GLN A 130 2.55 -8.37 20.75
C GLN A 130 2.78 -9.86 20.53
N HIS A 131 2.12 -10.46 19.55
CA HIS A 131 2.20 -11.91 19.31
C HIS A 131 3.40 -12.31 18.44
N GLN A 132 3.79 -11.46 17.49
CA GLN A 132 4.96 -11.73 16.65
C GLN A 132 6.27 -11.23 17.27
N HIS A 133 6.19 -10.43 18.33
CA HIS A 133 7.37 -9.76 18.94
C HIS A 133 8.17 -8.93 17.93
N ARG A 134 7.51 -8.41 16.91
CA ARG A 134 8.09 -7.58 15.85
C ARG A 134 7.33 -6.28 15.74
N LYS A 135 8.06 -5.21 15.47
CA LYS A 135 7.45 -3.91 15.18
C LYS A 135 7.02 -3.82 13.71
N ILE A 136 5.84 -3.26 13.48
CA ILE A 136 5.36 -2.94 12.13
C ILE A 136 5.90 -1.56 11.75
N GLY A 137 6.56 -1.46 10.58
CA GLY A 137 7.06 -0.19 10.06
C GLY A 137 8.20 0.42 10.89
N CYS A 138 8.99 -0.40 11.56
CA CYS A 138 10.18 0.06 12.28
C CYS A 138 11.25 0.51 11.28
N LEU A 139 11.37 1.83 11.07
CA LEU A 139 12.20 2.41 10.00
C LEU A 139 13.68 2.09 10.19
N GLU A 140 14.19 2.16 11.40
CA GLU A 140 15.60 1.87 11.72
C GLU A 140 15.93 0.39 11.50
N GLU A 141 15.03 -0.53 11.85
CA GLU A 141 15.20 -1.96 11.54
C GLU A 141 15.23 -2.20 10.03
N ILE A 142 14.27 -1.58 9.31
CA ILE A 142 14.19 -1.69 7.84
C ILE A 142 15.46 -1.15 7.18
N ALA A 143 15.92 0.01 7.60
CA ALA A 143 17.11 0.66 7.06
C ALA A 143 18.38 -0.18 7.33
N TYR A 144 18.51 -0.69 8.55
CA TYR A 144 19.62 -1.57 8.93
C TYR A 144 19.62 -2.87 8.11
N LEU A 145 18.48 -3.55 8.00
CA LEU A 145 18.37 -4.81 7.25
C LEU A 145 18.62 -4.64 5.73
N ASN A 146 18.41 -3.44 5.20
CA ASN A 146 18.74 -3.09 3.81
C ASN A 146 20.18 -2.54 3.65
N GLY A 147 20.95 -2.42 4.72
CA GLY A 147 22.32 -1.91 4.69
C GLY A 147 22.41 -0.39 4.40
N TRP A 148 21.32 0.37 4.64
CA TRP A 148 21.30 1.82 4.44
C TRP A 148 21.89 2.59 5.62
N ILE A 149 21.86 2.00 6.81
CA ILE A 149 22.50 2.50 8.03
C ILE A 149 23.25 1.38 8.74
N SER A 150 24.30 1.74 9.48
CA SER A 150 25.09 0.83 10.28
C SER A 150 24.43 0.57 11.64
N LYS A 151 24.94 -0.45 12.35
CA LYS A 151 24.53 -0.74 13.73
C LYS A 151 24.88 0.42 14.67
N GLU A 152 26.04 1.03 14.46
CA GLU A 152 26.56 2.16 15.22
C GLU A 152 25.63 3.38 15.09
N GLU A 153 25.20 3.71 13.86
CA GLU A 153 24.25 4.80 13.60
C GLU A 153 22.90 4.56 14.29
N VAL A 154 22.41 3.30 14.32
CA VAL A 154 21.19 2.97 15.08
C VAL A 154 21.38 3.23 16.57
N TYR A 155 22.51 2.84 17.14
CA TYR A 155 22.77 3.08 18.57
C TYR A 155 22.89 4.55 18.93
N GLU A 156 23.41 5.40 18.06
CA GLU A 156 23.52 6.85 18.30
C GLU A 156 22.14 7.54 18.43
N VAL A 157 21.14 7.10 17.64
CA VAL A 157 19.78 7.69 17.65
C VAL A 157 18.82 6.99 18.61
N MET A 158 19.21 5.82 19.14
CA MET A 158 18.37 4.98 19.97
C MET A 158 18.09 5.60 21.34
N LYS A 159 16.82 5.76 21.68
CA LYS A 159 16.39 6.26 23.00
C LYS A 159 16.30 5.13 24.03
N LYS A 160 16.48 5.49 25.32
CA LYS A 160 16.29 4.55 26.44
C LYS A 160 14.80 4.38 26.78
N ASN A 161 14.08 3.67 25.91
CA ASN A 161 12.68 3.33 26.06
C ASN A 161 12.39 1.93 25.47
N GLN A 162 11.14 1.49 25.49
CA GLN A 162 10.75 0.16 24.95
C GLN A 162 11.10 0.00 23.46
N TYR A 163 10.95 1.06 22.65
CA TYR A 163 11.31 1.03 21.24
C TYR A 163 12.84 0.87 21.06
N GLY A 164 13.62 1.63 21.80
CA GLY A 164 15.09 1.47 21.78
C GLY A 164 15.56 0.10 22.28
N GLN A 165 14.89 -0.48 23.29
CA GLN A 165 15.20 -1.85 23.71
C GLN A 165 14.90 -2.86 22.58
N TYR A 166 13.80 -2.69 21.86
CA TYR A 166 13.50 -3.50 20.68
C TYR A 166 14.59 -3.40 19.61
N LEU A 167 15.01 -2.18 19.27
CA LEU A 167 16.09 -1.95 18.30
C LEU A 167 17.39 -2.63 18.75
N LYS A 168 17.74 -2.52 20.03
CA LYS A 168 18.91 -3.22 20.59
C LYS A 168 18.80 -4.73 20.40
N ASP A 169 17.65 -5.31 20.71
CA ASP A 169 17.39 -6.74 20.56
C ASP A 169 17.53 -7.19 19.08
N VAL A 170 17.06 -6.37 18.13
CA VAL A 170 17.25 -6.60 16.69
C VAL A 170 18.72 -6.56 16.31
N MET A 171 19.46 -5.52 16.74
CA MET A 171 20.89 -5.35 16.42
C MET A 171 21.75 -6.47 17.04
N ASP A 172 21.33 -7.02 18.18
CA ASP A 172 21.99 -8.13 18.85
C ASP A 172 21.58 -9.51 18.28
N GLY A 173 20.76 -9.53 17.23
CA GLY A 173 20.38 -10.75 16.50
C GLY A 173 19.32 -11.60 17.20
N LYS A 174 18.62 -11.10 18.22
CA LYS A 174 17.60 -11.85 18.98
C LYS A 174 16.47 -12.39 18.10
N TYR A 175 16.13 -11.69 17.02
CA TYR A 175 15.04 -12.01 16.12
C TYR A 175 15.50 -12.54 14.76
N GLN A 176 16.77 -12.95 14.64
CA GLN A 176 17.22 -13.64 13.45
C GLN A 176 16.49 -14.97 13.34
N GLU A 177 15.84 -15.22 12.21
CA GLU A 177 15.24 -16.52 11.93
C GLU A 177 16.35 -17.57 11.95
N ARG A 178 16.30 -18.44 12.92
CA ARG A 178 17.07 -19.68 12.86
C ARG A 178 16.33 -20.56 11.86
N LEU A 179 16.86 -20.67 10.66
CA LEU A 179 16.45 -21.70 9.72
C LEU A 179 16.76 -23.04 10.38
N TYR A 180 15.72 -23.79 10.71
CA TYR A 180 15.83 -25.16 11.17
C TYR A 180 16.01 -26.09 9.98
#